data_97832f1620925792084e43c5a9e53ff8
#
_entry.id   97832f1620925792084e43c5a9e53ff8
#
_cell.length_a   1.000
_cell.length_b   1.000
_cell.length_c   1.000
_cell.angle_alpha   90.00
_cell.angle_beta   90.00
_cell.angle_gamma   90.00
#
_symmetry.space_group_name_H-M   'P 1'
#
loop_
_entity.id
_entity.type
_entity.pdbx_description
1 polymer ?
#
loop_
_entity_poly.entity_id
_entity_poly.type
_entity_poly.pdbx_seq_one_letter_code
_entity_poly.pdbx_strand_id
1 'polypeptide(L)'
;MQQRIVDFLETSGWADPACNVSFLAAGEYNANYRVETSGGPRVLRINHGSQLGLGDGQIAYEYKVLEALADSGVTPKPFACHPDPAALGGGALLMEYLPGTALDYRKDLETAARIFSRIHRMPVPDGLIVQADPVMDIARESLGLIQRFPDHPKGKEKDLILAYHDEVVALAGRTRKLFANEDLCIVNTEVNSGNFLISGDGSYLVDWEKAVVSYRYQDLGHFMVPTTTLWKTDVCLSKDEKRAFLSAYHRAVCNLDASPEIDFSQLAEKTRLMERTILLRALSWCFMAWYEYTQTQRALQNRETFNKIEQYLSDIPWILNSVA
;
A
#
# COMPACT_ATOMS: atom_id res chain seq x y z
N MET A 1 9.81 -22.24 -15.08
CA MET A 1 9.69 -21.58 -13.77
C MET A 1 9.17 -22.53 -12.69
N GLN A 2 8.01 -23.18 -12.86
CA GLN A 2 7.44 -24.04 -11.80
C GLN A 2 8.41 -25.13 -11.29
N GLN A 3 9.10 -25.88 -12.18
CA GLN A 3 10.07 -26.89 -11.75
C GLN A 3 11.21 -26.27 -10.91
N ARG A 4 11.74 -25.13 -11.31
CA ARG A 4 12.78 -24.41 -10.55
C ARG A 4 12.31 -24.01 -9.15
N ILE A 5 11.03 -23.66 -9.02
CA ILE A 5 10.41 -23.34 -7.71
C ILE A 5 10.32 -24.61 -6.85
N VAL A 6 9.85 -25.72 -7.41
CA VAL A 6 9.79 -27.02 -6.69
C VAL A 6 11.17 -27.42 -6.21
N ASP A 7 12.17 -27.43 -7.10
CA ASP A 7 13.55 -27.79 -6.77
C ASP A 7 14.14 -26.91 -5.64
N PHE A 8 13.82 -25.57 -5.68
CA PHE A 8 14.23 -24.64 -4.63
C PHE A 8 13.53 -24.95 -3.30
N LEU A 9 12.22 -25.16 -3.30
CA LEU A 9 11.45 -25.45 -2.09
C LEU A 9 11.90 -26.74 -1.40
N GLU A 10 12.17 -27.77 -2.19
CA GLU A 10 12.72 -29.05 -1.69
C GLU A 10 14.13 -28.88 -1.12
N THR A 11 15.03 -28.23 -1.88
CA THR A 11 16.44 -28.06 -1.49
C THR A 11 16.58 -27.18 -0.26
N SER A 12 15.73 -26.15 -0.12
CA SER A 12 15.71 -25.26 1.05
C SER A 12 14.96 -25.84 2.25
N GLY A 13 14.23 -26.93 2.08
CA GLY A 13 13.37 -27.52 3.12
C GLY A 13 12.12 -26.66 3.44
N TRP A 14 11.69 -25.82 2.50
CA TRP A 14 10.53 -24.94 2.69
C TRP A 14 9.20 -25.61 2.39
N ALA A 15 9.22 -26.70 1.64
CA ALA A 15 8.05 -27.53 1.36
C ALA A 15 8.46 -29.03 1.23
N ASP A 16 7.46 -29.90 1.30
CA ASP A 16 7.64 -31.34 1.11
C ASP A 16 8.08 -31.64 -0.33
N PRO A 17 8.80 -32.76 -0.57
CA PRO A 17 9.13 -33.22 -1.91
C PRO A 17 7.91 -33.36 -2.81
N ALA A 18 8.05 -32.95 -4.08
CA ALA A 18 6.99 -32.98 -5.07
C ALA A 18 5.73 -32.15 -4.70
N CYS A 19 5.91 -31.06 -3.95
CA CYS A 19 4.82 -30.15 -3.64
C CYS A 19 4.19 -29.57 -4.93
N ASN A 20 2.87 -29.37 -4.91
CA ASN A 20 2.18 -28.76 -6.03
C ASN A 20 2.33 -27.24 -5.97
N VAL A 21 2.81 -26.64 -7.07
CA VAL A 21 3.01 -25.20 -7.23
C VAL A 21 2.16 -24.69 -8.39
N SER A 22 1.34 -23.68 -8.14
CA SER A 22 0.53 -23.02 -9.17
C SER A 22 0.73 -21.50 -9.13
N PHE A 23 0.71 -20.86 -10.30
CA PHE A 23 0.76 -19.40 -10.38
C PHE A 23 -0.51 -18.79 -9.76
N LEU A 24 -0.35 -17.79 -8.90
CA LEU A 24 -1.46 -17.11 -8.22
C LEU A 24 -1.73 -15.73 -8.82
N ALA A 25 -0.72 -14.86 -8.83
CA ALA A 25 -0.82 -13.50 -9.33
C ALA A 25 0.58 -12.90 -9.55
N ALA A 26 0.67 -11.85 -10.38
CA ALA A 26 1.86 -11.02 -10.50
C ALA A 26 1.50 -9.55 -10.43
N GLY A 27 2.35 -8.76 -9.75
CA GLY A 27 2.40 -7.31 -9.77
C GLY A 27 3.55 -6.78 -10.63
N GLU A 28 3.96 -5.55 -10.39
CA GLU A 28 5.08 -4.93 -11.14
C GLU A 28 6.45 -5.54 -10.78
N TYR A 29 6.63 -5.93 -9.53
CA TYR A 29 7.92 -6.41 -8.99
C TYR A 29 7.85 -7.78 -8.35
N ASN A 30 6.66 -8.35 -8.17
CA ASN A 30 6.47 -9.62 -7.49
C ASN A 30 5.68 -10.61 -8.34
N ALA A 31 6.11 -11.89 -8.31
CA ALA A 31 5.32 -13.01 -8.77
C ALA A 31 4.95 -13.91 -7.56
N ASN A 32 3.67 -14.21 -7.40
CA ASN A 32 3.16 -15.00 -6.30
C ASN A 32 2.70 -16.37 -6.81
N TYR A 33 3.08 -17.42 -6.09
CA TYR A 33 2.73 -18.81 -6.37
C TYR A 33 2.08 -19.44 -5.15
N ARG A 34 1.01 -20.17 -5.37
CA ARG A 34 0.41 -21.02 -4.34
C ARG A 34 1.18 -22.33 -4.28
N VAL A 35 1.57 -22.71 -3.07
CA VAL A 35 2.33 -23.93 -2.76
C VAL A 35 1.49 -24.78 -1.81
N GLU A 36 1.15 -26.00 -2.22
CA GLU A 36 0.46 -26.96 -1.35
C GLU A 36 1.52 -27.68 -0.49
N THR A 37 1.40 -27.55 0.83
CA THR A 37 2.30 -28.21 1.79
C THR A 37 1.49 -29.11 2.75
N SER A 38 2.15 -30.01 3.44
CA SER A 38 1.53 -30.85 4.49
C SER A 38 0.91 -30.03 5.63
N GLY A 39 1.42 -28.81 5.86
CA GLY A 39 0.88 -27.84 6.82
C GLY A 39 -0.23 -26.92 6.27
N GLY A 40 -0.73 -27.20 5.07
CA GLY A 40 -1.72 -26.38 4.35
C GLY A 40 -1.13 -25.48 3.26
N PRO A 41 -1.99 -24.75 2.51
CA PRO A 41 -1.53 -23.90 1.42
C PRO A 41 -0.72 -22.70 1.92
N ARG A 42 0.32 -22.34 1.17
CA ARG A 42 1.18 -21.18 1.40
C ARG A 42 1.32 -20.36 0.13
N VAL A 43 1.86 -19.16 0.26
CA VAL A 43 2.26 -18.31 -0.86
C VAL A 43 3.77 -18.20 -0.89
N LEU A 44 4.38 -18.55 -2.01
CA LEU A 44 5.74 -18.18 -2.34
C LEU A 44 5.70 -16.91 -3.18
N ARG A 45 6.28 -15.82 -2.66
CA ARG A 45 6.53 -14.57 -3.39
C ARG A 45 7.95 -14.57 -3.91
N ILE A 46 8.13 -14.28 -5.20
CA ILE A 46 9.44 -14.03 -5.82
C ILE A 46 9.48 -12.55 -6.19
N ASN A 47 10.44 -11.82 -5.63
CA ASN A 47 10.59 -10.38 -5.82
C ASN A 47 11.72 -10.10 -6.83
N HIS A 48 11.44 -9.27 -7.83
CA HIS A 48 12.35 -8.90 -8.91
C HIS A 48 12.76 -7.43 -8.88
N GLY A 49 12.40 -6.66 -7.85
CA GLY A 49 12.73 -5.24 -7.78
C GLY A 49 12.19 -4.55 -6.53
N SER A 50 12.47 -3.25 -6.42
CA SER A 50 12.08 -2.45 -5.26
C SER A 50 11.56 -1.08 -5.67
N GLN A 51 10.40 -0.71 -5.14
CA GLN A 51 9.87 0.66 -5.24
C GLN A 51 10.42 1.57 -4.14
N LEU A 52 10.96 1.00 -3.06
CA LEU A 52 11.58 1.73 -1.95
C LEU A 52 13.09 1.97 -2.16
N GLY A 53 13.65 1.54 -3.29
CA GLY A 53 15.08 1.68 -3.57
C GLY A 53 15.98 0.75 -2.74
N LEU A 54 15.42 -0.34 -2.18
CA LEU A 54 16.13 -1.28 -1.31
C LEU A 54 16.94 -2.34 -2.08
N GLY A 55 16.81 -2.40 -3.41
CA GLY A 55 17.48 -3.43 -4.22
C GLY A 55 17.19 -4.84 -3.69
N ASP A 56 18.24 -5.65 -3.54
CA ASP A 56 18.15 -7.04 -3.06
C ASP A 56 17.66 -7.16 -1.60
N GLY A 57 17.65 -6.06 -0.85
CA GLY A 57 17.11 -5.99 0.51
C GLY A 57 15.57 -5.97 0.59
N GLN A 58 14.88 -5.80 -0.54
CA GLN A 58 13.42 -5.61 -0.57
C GLN A 58 12.65 -6.76 0.09
N ILE A 59 12.99 -8.00 -0.22
CA ILE A 59 12.25 -9.15 0.31
C ILE A 59 12.50 -9.38 1.81
N ALA A 60 13.72 -9.12 2.27
CA ALA A 60 14.05 -9.19 3.69
C ALA A 60 13.36 -8.07 4.49
N TYR A 61 13.18 -6.91 3.87
CA TYR A 61 12.42 -5.81 4.45
C TYR A 61 10.94 -6.18 4.62
N GLU A 62 10.29 -6.70 3.57
CA GLU A 62 8.90 -7.15 3.65
C GLU A 62 8.71 -8.28 4.68
N TYR A 63 9.63 -9.24 4.72
CA TYR A 63 9.63 -10.30 5.74
C TYR A 63 9.62 -9.72 7.16
N LYS A 64 10.49 -8.74 7.44
CA LYS A 64 10.58 -8.07 8.73
C LYS A 64 9.30 -7.31 9.09
N VAL A 65 8.67 -6.65 8.12
CA VAL A 65 7.36 -6.01 8.33
C VAL A 65 6.31 -7.03 8.72
N LEU A 66 6.22 -8.15 7.99
CA LEU A 66 5.25 -9.21 8.28
C LEU A 66 5.51 -9.89 9.64
N GLU A 67 6.77 -10.08 10.05
CA GLU A 67 7.10 -10.57 11.40
C GLU A 67 6.55 -9.64 12.47
N ALA A 68 6.76 -8.32 12.32
CA ALA A 68 6.26 -7.32 13.28
C ALA A 68 4.73 -7.27 13.34
N LEU A 69 4.05 -7.61 12.26
CA LEU A 69 2.59 -7.58 12.15
C LEU A 69 1.92 -8.94 12.44
N ALA A 70 2.67 -10.02 12.64
CA ALA A 70 2.13 -11.38 12.75
C ALA A 70 1.05 -11.52 13.85
N ASP A 71 1.23 -10.83 14.98
CA ASP A 71 0.29 -10.86 16.12
C ASP A 71 -0.95 -10.00 15.91
N SER A 72 -1.01 -9.22 14.84
CA SER A 72 -2.24 -8.46 14.49
C SER A 72 -3.40 -9.40 14.15
N GLY A 73 -3.09 -10.59 13.60
CA GLY A 73 -4.06 -11.57 13.12
C GLY A 73 -4.84 -11.14 11.88
N VAL A 74 -4.37 -10.07 11.19
CA VAL A 74 -5.00 -9.51 9.97
C VAL A 74 -4.02 -9.34 8.81
N THR A 75 -2.84 -9.98 8.89
CA THR A 75 -1.81 -9.98 7.86
C THR A 75 -1.30 -11.41 7.65
N PRO A 76 -0.69 -11.74 6.49
CA PRO A 76 -0.09 -13.04 6.30
C PRO A 76 1.06 -13.27 7.30
N LYS A 77 1.12 -14.45 7.90
CA LYS A 77 2.29 -14.85 8.71
C LYS A 77 3.45 -15.22 7.80
N PRO A 78 4.65 -14.67 7.99
CA PRO A 78 5.83 -15.08 7.26
C PRO A 78 6.37 -16.40 7.86
N PHE A 79 6.93 -17.28 7.00
CA PHE A 79 7.52 -18.54 7.42
C PHE A 79 9.02 -18.61 7.14
N ALA A 80 9.45 -18.12 5.96
CA ALA A 80 10.85 -18.17 5.57
C ALA A 80 11.15 -17.06 4.53
N CYS A 81 12.41 -16.62 4.52
CA CYS A 81 12.91 -15.60 3.60
C CYS A 81 14.30 -15.98 3.10
N HIS A 82 14.54 -15.79 1.81
CA HIS A 82 15.86 -15.89 1.20
C HIS A 82 16.09 -14.66 0.31
N PRO A 83 17.06 -13.78 0.63
CA PRO A 83 17.25 -12.53 -0.08
C PRO A 83 17.54 -12.67 -1.57
N ASP A 84 18.36 -13.67 -1.95
CA ASP A 84 18.76 -13.90 -3.35
C ASP A 84 19.02 -15.38 -3.62
N PRO A 85 17.99 -16.22 -3.82
CA PRO A 85 18.20 -17.58 -4.28
C PRO A 85 18.52 -17.59 -5.76
N ALA A 86 19.77 -17.93 -6.12
CA ALA A 86 20.26 -18.01 -7.51
C ALA A 86 19.33 -18.80 -8.45
N ALA A 87 18.63 -19.80 -7.89
CA ALA A 87 17.68 -20.63 -8.65
C ALA A 87 16.45 -19.85 -9.13
N LEU A 88 16.01 -18.81 -8.43
CA LEU A 88 14.76 -18.11 -8.72
C LEU A 88 14.96 -16.78 -9.46
N GLY A 89 16.15 -16.18 -9.40
CA GLY A 89 16.49 -14.92 -10.04
C GLY A 89 15.83 -13.71 -9.36
N GLY A 90 15.64 -13.80 -8.06
CA GLY A 90 15.07 -12.73 -7.22
C GLY A 90 14.82 -13.21 -5.81
N GLY A 91 14.64 -12.31 -4.86
CA GLY A 91 14.39 -12.65 -3.46
C GLY A 91 13.12 -13.49 -3.26
N ALA A 92 13.11 -14.40 -2.31
CA ALA A 92 12.00 -15.32 -2.05
C ALA A 92 11.45 -15.16 -0.62
N LEU A 93 10.14 -15.14 -0.49
CA LEU A 93 9.40 -15.08 0.77
C LEU A 93 8.30 -16.14 0.77
N LEU A 94 8.32 -17.03 1.75
CA LEU A 94 7.23 -17.97 2.01
C LEU A 94 6.35 -17.44 3.13
N MET A 95 5.05 -17.29 2.85
CA MET A 95 4.08 -16.76 3.80
C MET A 95 2.76 -17.50 3.75
N GLU A 96 1.88 -17.20 4.70
CA GLU A 96 0.54 -17.79 4.81
C GLU A 96 -0.31 -17.48 3.57
N TYR A 97 -1.04 -18.48 3.11
CA TYR A 97 -2.10 -18.28 2.12
C TYR A 97 -3.40 -17.91 2.83
N LEU A 98 -3.92 -16.74 2.52
CA LEU A 98 -5.17 -16.22 3.09
C LEU A 98 -6.27 -16.26 2.03
N PRO A 99 -7.38 -16.94 2.30
CA PRO A 99 -8.53 -16.93 1.39
C PRO A 99 -9.34 -15.66 1.56
N GLY A 100 -10.01 -15.23 0.49
CA GLY A 100 -10.92 -14.09 0.55
C GLY A 100 -11.20 -13.49 -0.83
N THR A 101 -12.12 -12.56 -0.86
CA THR A 101 -12.44 -11.73 -2.02
C THR A 101 -12.01 -10.29 -1.77
N ALA A 102 -11.80 -9.52 -2.85
CA ALA A 102 -11.49 -8.10 -2.74
C ALA A 102 -12.58 -7.34 -1.94
N LEU A 103 -12.16 -6.32 -1.22
CA LEU A 103 -13.04 -5.44 -0.45
C LEU A 103 -14.06 -4.74 -1.34
N ASP A 104 -15.33 -4.71 -0.90
CA ASP A 104 -16.38 -3.89 -1.46
C ASP A 104 -16.60 -2.64 -0.60
N TYR A 105 -16.23 -1.47 -1.10
CA TYR A 105 -16.40 -0.20 -0.37
C TYR A 105 -17.85 0.09 0.05
N ARG A 106 -18.86 -0.52 -0.60
CA ARG A 106 -20.27 -0.30 -0.28
C ARG A 106 -20.73 -1.02 0.99
N LYS A 107 -19.98 -2.04 1.45
CA LYS A 107 -20.39 -2.88 2.60
C LYS A 107 -19.29 -3.18 3.62
N ASP A 108 -17.99 -3.08 3.23
CA ASP A 108 -16.88 -3.59 4.04
C ASP A 108 -16.09 -2.47 4.76
N LEU A 109 -16.57 -1.21 4.79
CA LEU A 109 -15.86 -0.09 5.41
C LEU A 109 -15.55 -0.34 6.88
N GLU A 110 -16.49 -0.92 7.65
CA GLU A 110 -16.27 -1.23 9.05
C GLU A 110 -15.23 -2.34 9.24
N THR A 111 -15.19 -3.31 8.32
CA THR A 111 -14.18 -4.37 8.33
C THR A 111 -12.78 -3.82 8.05
N ALA A 112 -12.64 -2.92 7.06
CA ALA A 112 -11.38 -2.22 6.82
C ALA A 112 -10.92 -1.40 8.04
N ALA A 113 -11.85 -0.69 8.69
CA ALA A 113 -11.56 0.07 9.90
C ALA A 113 -11.01 -0.82 11.03
N ARG A 114 -11.59 -2.01 11.25
CA ARG A 114 -11.09 -3.01 12.23
C ARG A 114 -9.71 -3.56 11.86
N ILE A 115 -9.44 -3.81 10.58
CA ILE A 115 -8.12 -4.25 10.11
C ILE A 115 -7.08 -3.18 10.45
N PHE A 116 -7.31 -1.93 10.06
CA PHE A 116 -6.39 -0.83 10.36
C PHE A 116 -6.16 -0.64 11.86
N SER A 117 -7.21 -0.73 12.69
CA SER A 117 -7.05 -0.57 14.14
C SER A 117 -6.16 -1.64 14.77
N ARG A 118 -6.15 -2.86 14.23
CA ARG A 118 -5.25 -3.94 14.68
C ARG A 118 -3.82 -3.73 14.22
N ILE A 119 -3.62 -3.28 12.99
CA ILE A 119 -2.29 -3.02 12.41
C ILE A 119 -1.62 -1.86 13.15
N HIS A 120 -2.31 -0.72 13.28
CA HIS A 120 -1.73 0.51 13.81
C HIS A 120 -1.35 0.47 15.30
N ARG A 121 -1.71 -0.59 16.02
CA ARG A 121 -1.30 -0.82 17.41
C ARG A 121 -0.08 -1.75 17.55
N MET A 122 0.36 -2.35 16.44
CA MET A 122 1.50 -3.27 16.50
C MET A 122 2.80 -2.53 16.82
N PRO A 123 3.71 -3.14 17.56
CA PRO A 123 4.99 -2.52 17.89
C PRO A 123 5.80 -2.25 16.63
N VAL A 124 6.51 -1.15 16.61
CA VAL A 124 7.39 -0.76 15.50
C VAL A 124 8.79 -1.30 15.78
N PRO A 125 9.31 -2.23 14.94
CA PRO A 125 10.68 -2.72 15.10
C PRO A 125 11.69 -1.71 14.54
N ASP A 126 12.92 -1.76 15.05
CA ASP A 126 14.02 -0.98 14.50
C ASP A 126 14.31 -1.33 13.03
N GLY A 127 14.86 -0.37 12.28
CA GLY A 127 15.39 -0.58 10.92
C GLY A 127 14.32 -0.67 9.83
N LEU A 128 13.10 -0.22 10.07
CA LEU A 128 12.14 0.14 9.03
C LEU A 128 12.35 1.59 8.58
N ILE A 129 11.96 1.89 7.34
CA ILE A 129 11.99 3.26 6.80
C ILE A 129 10.98 4.13 7.57
N VAL A 130 11.46 5.26 8.12
CA VAL A 130 10.63 6.18 8.90
C VAL A 130 10.30 7.43 8.09
N GLN A 131 9.02 7.73 7.95
CA GLN A 131 8.47 8.98 7.41
C GLN A 131 7.85 9.80 8.55
N ALA A 132 8.69 10.51 9.31
CA ALA A 132 8.25 11.32 10.45
C ALA A 132 7.62 12.66 10.03
N ASP A 133 7.85 13.12 8.81
CA ASP A 133 7.19 14.28 8.19
C ASP A 133 6.53 13.86 6.87
N PRO A 134 5.48 13.01 6.92
CA PRO A 134 4.94 12.36 5.71
C PRO A 134 4.42 13.36 4.68
N VAL A 135 3.95 14.53 5.10
CA VAL A 135 3.48 15.57 4.16
C VAL A 135 4.65 16.09 3.32
N MET A 136 5.77 16.46 3.96
CA MET A 136 6.95 16.95 3.25
C MET A 136 7.71 15.86 2.50
N ASP A 137 7.76 14.65 3.05
CA ASP A 137 8.43 13.52 2.39
C ASP A 137 7.70 13.15 1.10
N ILE A 138 6.38 13.04 1.15
CA ILE A 138 5.54 12.77 -0.03
C ILE A 138 5.56 13.95 -1.02
N ALA A 139 5.56 15.21 -0.54
CA ALA A 139 5.67 16.36 -1.44
C ALA A 139 7.00 16.37 -2.19
N ARG A 140 8.13 16.06 -1.52
CA ARG A 140 9.44 15.96 -2.18
C ARG A 140 9.51 14.82 -3.19
N GLU A 141 8.99 13.65 -2.84
CA GLU A 141 8.86 12.51 -3.76
C GLU A 141 8.04 12.92 -4.99
N SER A 142 6.88 13.52 -4.77
CA SER A 142 5.97 13.99 -5.83
C SER A 142 6.64 14.97 -6.78
N LEU A 143 7.38 15.95 -6.25
CA LEU A 143 8.13 16.91 -7.07
C LEU A 143 9.18 16.20 -7.93
N GLY A 144 9.89 15.22 -7.37
CA GLY A 144 10.85 14.41 -8.11
C GLY A 144 10.21 13.62 -9.26
N LEU A 145 9.00 13.06 -9.04
CA LEU A 145 8.24 12.37 -10.09
C LEU A 145 7.79 13.33 -11.19
N ILE A 146 7.28 14.52 -10.85
CA ILE A 146 6.84 15.53 -11.83
C ILE A 146 8.01 16.04 -12.69
N GLN A 147 9.19 16.17 -12.10
CA GLN A 147 10.39 16.71 -12.77
C GLN A 147 11.22 15.66 -13.50
N ARG A 148 10.90 14.37 -13.34
CA ARG A 148 11.69 13.24 -13.86
C ARG A 148 11.89 13.28 -15.37
N PHE A 149 10.89 13.77 -16.12
CA PHE A 149 10.92 13.87 -17.57
C PHE A 149 10.69 15.33 -18.00
N PRO A 150 11.78 16.09 -18.32
CA PRO A 150 11.69 17.49 -18.70
C PRO A 150 10.80 17.73 -19.94
N ASP A 151 10.85 16.81 -20.91
CA ASP A 151 10.15 16.89 -22.21
C ASP A 151 8.73 16.30 -22.16
N HIS A 152 8.12 16.19 -20.97
CA HIS A 152 6.80 15.61 -20.82
C HIS A 152 5.74 16.45 -21.57
N PRO A 153 4.95 15.85 -22.51
CA PRO A 153 4.07 16.62 -23.40
C PRO A 153 2.82 17.16 -22.73
N LYS A 154 2.44 16.66 -21.54
CA LYS A 154 1.24 17.08 -20.80
C LYS A 154 1.51 18.31 -19.92
N GLY A 155 1.78 19.46 -20.56
CA GLY A 155 2.14 20.69 -19.85
C GLY A 155 1.02 21.25 -18.97
N LYS A 156 -0.25 21.19 -19.41
CA LYS A 156 -1.39 21.67 -18.63
C LYS A 156 -1.60 20.85 -17.35
N GLU A 157 -1.52 19.54 -17.45
CA GLU A 157 -1.61 18.63 -16.32
C GLU A 157 -0.46 18.85 -15.34
N LYS A 158 0.76 19.09 -15.84
CA LYS A 158 1.92 19.47 -15.05
C LYS A 158 1.67 20.70 -14.21
N ASP A 159 1.16 21.77 -14.83
CA ASP A 159 0.89 23.04 -14.15
C ASP A 159 -0.16 22.88 -13.04
N LEU A 160 -1.23 22.08 -13.28
CA LEU A 160 -2.24 21.79 -12.28
C LEU A 160 -1.65 21.01 -11.08
N ILE A 161 -0.82 19.99 -11.35
CA ILE A 161 -0.22 19.18 -10.29
C ILE A 161 0.81 20.00 -9.50
N LEU A 162 1.60 20.86 -10.15
CA LEU A 162 2.54 21.76 -9.47
C LEU A 162 1.81 22.80 -8.59
N ALA A 163 0.72 23.39 -9.07
CA ALA A 163 -0.10 24.30 -8.25
C ALA A 163 -0.63 23.57 -7.00
N TYR A 164 -1.11 22.34 -7.16
CA TYR A 164 -1.57 21.53 -6.05
C TYR A 164 -0.44 21.09 -5.10
N HIS A 165 0.76 20.81 -5.64
CA HIS A 165 1.96 20.58 -4.83
C HIS A 165 2.26 21.77 -3.92
N ASP A 166 2.22 23.00 -4.45
CA ASP A 166 2.49 24.19 -3.66
C ASP A 166 1.46 24.41 -2.54
N GLU A 167 0.18 24.06 -2.79
CA GLU A 167 -0.86 24.04 -1.75
C GLU A 167 -0.53 23.03 -0.63
N VAL A 168 -0.11 21.81 -0.98
CA VAL A 168 0.25 20.78 0.00
C VAL A 168 1.48 21.20 0.80
N VAL A 169 2.50 21.77 0.16
CA VAL A 169 3.69 22.30 0.85
C VAL A 169 3.32 23.45 1.79
N ALA A 170 2.41 24.33 1.40
CA ALA A 170 1.92 25.41 2.28
C ALA A 170 1.19 24.88 3.53
N LEU A 171 0.56 23.71 3.43
CA LEU A 171 -0.05 23.03 4.58
C LEU A 171 1.00 22.41 5.52
N ALA A 172 2.16 21.96 5.02
CA ALA A 172 3.18 21.25 5.79
C ALA A 172 3.65 22.00 7.04
N GLY A 173 3.76 23.34 6.96
CA GLY A 173 4.12 24.16 8.13
C GLY A 173 3.15 24.07 9.30
N ARG A 174 1.89 23.74 9.05
CA ARG A 174 0.84 23.51 10.05
C ARG A 174 0.86 22.07 10.58
N THR A 175 1.28 21.12 9.76
CA THR A 175 1.19 19.69 10.02
C THR A 175 2.18 19.20 11.06
N ARG A 176 3.40 19.73 11.11
CA ARG A 176 4.38 19.38 12.14
C ARG A 176 3.83 19.55 13.56
N LYS A 177 3.01 20.59 13.78
CA LYS A 177 2.38 20.83 15.08
C LYS A 177 1.23 19.85 15.34
N LEU A 178 0.49 19.48 14.30
CA LEU A 178 -0.63 18.55 14.41
C LEU A 178 -0.16 17.13 14.75
N PHE A 179 1.00 16.71 14.28
CA PHE A 179 1.56 15.37 14.51
C PHE A 179 2.56 15.30 15.66
N ALA A 180 2.91 16.41 16.33
CA ALA A 180 3.99 16.48 17.30
C ALA A 180 3.87 15.52 18.49
N ASN A 181 2.66 15.09 18.83
CA ASN A 181 2.38 14.16 19.95
C ASN A 181 1.72 12.86 19.49
N GLU A 182 1.87 12.52 18.22
CA GLU A 182 1.30 11.30 17.67
C GLU A 182 2.33 10.17 17.65
N ASP A 183 1.89 8.98 18.03
CA ASP A 183 2.70 7.79 17.91
C ASP A 183 2.84 7.35 16.46
N LEU A 184 4.05 6.95 16.10
CA LEU A 184 4.35 6.31 14.83
C LEU A 184 3.87 4.85 14.86
N CYS A 185 3.39 4.37 13.74
CA CYS A 185 2.98 2.99 13.54
C CYS A 185 3.42 2.48 12.16
N ILE A 186 3.32 1.19 11.93
CA ILE A 186 3.53 0.61 10.61
C ILE A 186 2.29 0.93 9.76
N VAL A 187 2.52 1.50 8.57
CA VAL A 187 1.48 1.80 7.56
C VAL A 187 1.80 1.04 6.26
N ASN A 188 0.76 0.58 5.58
CA ASN A 188 0.90 -0.25 4.37
C ASN A 188 1.26 0.58 3.13
N THR A 189 0.69 1.77 2.99
CA THR A 189 0.85 2.70 1.85
C THR A 189 0.30 2.24 0.48
N GLU A 190 -0.34 1.06 0.38
CA GLU A 190 -0.99 0.55 -0.84
C GLU A 190 -2.36 -0.10 -0.53
N VAL A 191 -3.24 0.64 0.09
CA VAL A 191 -4.49 0.17 0.68
C VAL A 191 -5.69 0.21 -0.29
N ASN A 192 -5.49 -0.18 -1.55
CA ASN A 192 -6.60 -0.33 -2.50
C ASN A 192 -7.43 -1.60 -2.19
N SER A 193 -8.66 -1.67 -2.74
CA SER A 193 -9.60 -2.76 -2.45
C SER A 193 -9.06 -4.15 -2.78
N GLY A 194 -8.16 -4.26 -3.77
CA GLY A 194 -7.56 -5.55 -4.18
C GLY A 194 -6.57 -6.12 -3.18
N ASN A 195 -6.04 -5.29 -2.28
CA ASN A 195 -5.10 -5.71 -1.24
C ASN A 195 -5.80 -6.14 0.05
N PHE A 196 -7.14 -6.04 0.11
CA PHE A 196 -7.92 -6.63 1.19
C PHE A 196 -8.50 -7.98 0.75
N LEU A 197 -8.45 -8.94 1.65
CA LEU A 197 -9.06 -10.25 1.47
C LEU A 197 -10.17 -10.41 2.52
N ILE A 198 -11.43 -10.34 2.07
CA ILE A 198 -12.60 -10.43 2.93
C ILE A 198 -13.17 -11.84 2.87
N SER A 199 -13.34 -12.47 4.03
CA SER A 199 -13.89 -13.82 4.16
C SER A 199 -14.75 -13.93 5.43
N GLY A 200 -15.60 -14.96 5.51
CA GLY A 200 -16.42 -15.23 6.68
C GLY A 200 -15.61 -15.60 7.92
N ASP A 201 -14.45 -16.22 7.73
CA ASP A 201 -13.58 -16.73 8.80
C ASP A 201 -12.50 -15.69 9.22
N GLY A 202 -12.34 -14.61 8.47
CA GLY A 202 -11.36 -13.56 8.75
C GLY A 202 -11.26 -12.56 7.61
N SER A 203 -10.63 -11.44 7.91
CA SER A 203 -10.39 -10.39 6.91
C SER A 203 -9.00 -9.82 7.09
N TYR A 204 -8.30 -9.61 5.99
CA TYR A 204 -6.85 -9.41 5.99
C TYR A 204 -6.46 -8.27 5.04
N LEU A 205 -5.32 -7.64 5.32
CA LEU A 205 -4.61 -6.74 4.43
C LEU A 205 -3.30 -7.40 4.01
N VAL A 206 -3.06 -7.47 2.71
CA VAL A 206 -1.87 -8.08 2.09
C VAL A 206 -1.05 -7.03 1.35
N ASP A 207 0.08 -7.45 0.77
CA ASP A 207 0.99 -6.63 -0.01
C ASP A 207 1.71 -5.54 0.82
N TRP A 208 2.72 -5.97 1.56
CA TRP A 208 3.45 -5.16 2.53
C TRP A 208 4.81 -4.67 2.01
N GLU A 209 5.07 -4.80 0.72
CA GLU A 209 6.36 -4.44 0.11
C GLU A 209 6.73 -2.96 0.24
N LYS A 210 5.73 -2.08 0.40
CA LYS A 210 5.91 -0.62 0.53
C LYS A 210 5.63 -0.08 1.93
N ALA A 211 5.50 -0.95 2.92
CA ALA A 211 5.22 -0.51 4.27
C ALA A 211 6.34 0.41 4.79
N VAL A 212 5.95 1.42 5.54
CA VAL A 212 6.87 2.33 6.22
C VAL A 212 6.35 2.60 7.64
N VAL A 213 7.20 3.22 8.46
CA VAL A 213 6.80 3.74 9.77
C VAL A 213 6.37 5.19 9.60
N SER A 214 5.09 5.47 9.89
CA SER A 214 4.51 6.80 9.75
C SER A 214 3.31 6.95 10.70
N TYR A 215 2.48 7.95 10.49
CA TYR A 215 1.26 8.13 11.27
C TYR A 215 0.07 7.37 10.64
N ARG A 216 -0.79 6.80 11.49
CA ARG A 216 -2.01 6.06 11.10
C ARG A 216 -2.87 6.77 10.05
N TYR A 217 -2.84 8.09 10.04
CA TYR A 217 -3.60 8.93 9.13
C TYR A 217 -3.19 8.76 7.65
N GLN A 218 -1.98 8.25 7.40
CA GLN A 218 -1.50 7.97 6.05
C GLN A 218 -2.30 6.84 5.40
N ASP A 219 -2.49 5.71 6.08
CA ASP A 219 -3.33 4.63 5.57
C ASP A 219 -4.80 5.02 5.51
N LEU A 220 -5.31 5.71 6.54
CA LEU A 220 -6.71 6.15 6.56
C LEU A 220 -7.03 7.12 5.42
N GLY A 221 -6.16 8.11 5.16
CA GLY A 221 -6.30 9.03 4.05
C GLY A 221 -6.12 8.33 2.70
N HIS A 222 -5.17 7.41 2.60
CA HIS A 222 -4.92 6.64 1.39
C HIS A 222 -6.13 5.75 1.02
N PHE A 223 -6.74 5.11 2.02
CA PHE A 223 -7.92 4.27 1.81
C PHE A 223 -9.13 5.04 1.25
N MET A 224 -9.29 6.31 1.66
CA MET A 224 -10.46 7.12 1.30
C MET A 224 -10.27 7.99 0.05
N VAL A 225 -9.04 8.21 -0.41
CA VAL A 225 -8.78 9.10 -1.55
C VAL A 225 -9.36 8.52 -2.85
N PRO A 226 -9.99 9.33 -3.70
CA PRO A 226 -10.65 8.84 -4.92
C PRO A 226 -9.73 8.05 -5.85
N THR A 227 -8.46 8.44 -5.95
CA THR A 227 -7.48 7.71 -6.77
C THR A 227 -7.20 6.29 -6.29
N THR A 228 -7.48 5.98 -5.03
CA THR A 228 -7.40 4.62 -4.48
C THR A 228 -8.71 3.86 -4.66
N THR A 229 -9.83 4.47 -4.30
CA THR A 229 -11.14 3.78 -4.39
C THR A 229 -11.52 3.47 -5.84
N LEU A 230 -11.23 4.39 -6.77
CA LEU A 230 -11.49 4.22 -8.20
C LEU A 230 -10.45 3.35 -8.93
N TRP A 231 -9.35 2.95 -8.26
CA TRP A 231 -8.29 2.19 -8.92
C TRP A 231 -8.74 0.82 -9.41
N LYS A 232 -9.51 0.11 -8.59
CA LYS A 232 -10.04 -1.23 -8.89
C LYS A 232 -11.56 -1.31 -8.89
N THR A 233 -12.26 -0.19 -8.59
CA THR A 233 -13.72 -0.12 -8.52
C THR A 233 -14.25 1.13 -9.21
N ASP A 234 -15.55 1.35 -9.15
CA ASP A 234 -16.26 2.56 -9.61
C ASP A 234 -16.75 3.43 -8.43
N VAL A 235 -16.27 3.15 -7.22
CA VAL A 235 -16.74 3.81 -6.00
C VAL A 235 -15.91 5.06 -5.70
N CYS A 236 -16.59 6.18 -5.50
CA CYS A 236 -16.04 7.38 -4.87
C CYS A 236 -16.80 7.61 -3.56
N LEU A 237 -16.12 7.53 -2.42
CA LEU A 237 -16.76 7.67 -1.12
C LEU A 237 -17.29 9.10 -0.90
N SER A 238 -18.55 9.19 -0.52
CA SER A 238 -19.19 10.43 -0.06
C SER A 238 -18.61 10.90 1.28
N LYS A 239 -18.88 12.15 1.66
CA LYS A 239 -18.47 12.70 2.97
C LYS A 239 -19.05 11.87 4.14
N ASP A 240 -20.27 11.37 4.00
CA ASP A 240 -20.92 10.56 5.05
C ASP A 240 -20.28 9.17 5.16
N GLU A 241 -19.95 8.52 4.04
CA GLU A 241 -19.25 7.23 4.04
C GLU A 241 -17.83 7.35 4.61
N LYS A 242 -17.08 8.41 4.25
CA LYS A 242 -15.77 8.72 4.85
C LYS A 242 -15.90 8.92 6.37
N ARG A 243 -16.92 9.66 6.81
CA ARG A 243 -17.20 9.88 8.24
C ARG A 243 -17.59 8.57 8.93
N ALA A 244 -18.40 7.73 8.32
CA ALA A 244 -18.79 6.41 8.85
C ALA A 244 -17.56 5.51 9.02
N PHE A 245 -16.67 5.45 8.03
CA PHE A 245 -15.42 4.71 8.11
C PHE A 245 -14.53 5.21 9.27
N LEU A 246 -14.29 6.52 9.37
CA LEU A 246 -13.50 7.09 10.46
C LEU A 246 -14.14 6.86 11.84
N SER A 247 -15.48 6.92 11.93
CA SER A 247 -16.20 6.61 13.16
C SER A 247 -16.06 5.13 13.56
N ALA A 248 -16.07 4.23 12.59
CA ALA A 248 -15.82 2.80 12.83
C ALA A 248 -14.38 2.56 13.30
N TYR A 249 -13.40 3.22 12.68
CA TYR A 249 -12.00 3.14 13.10
C TYR A 249 -11.81 3.69 14.52
N HIS A 250 -12.36 4.85 14.81
CA HIS A 250 -12.31 5.47 16.13
C HIS A 250 -12.88 4.55 17.21
N ARG A 251 -14.09 4.00 17.00
CA ARG A 251 -14.67 3.01 17.91
C ARG A 251 -13.79 1.77 18.08
N ALA A 252 -13.22 1.26 16.98
CA ALA A 252 -12.37 0.07 17.03
C ALA A 252 -11.10 0.31 17.86
N VAL A 253 -10.48 1.49 17.76
CA VAL A 253 -9.31 1.85 18.57
C VAL A 253 -9.68 2.08 20.02
N CYS A 254 -10.75 2.83 20.32
CA CYS A 254 -11.18 3.10 21.71
C CYS A 254 -11.65 1.84 22.46
N ASN A 255 -12.08 0.79 21.74
CA ASN A 255 -12.48 -0.49 22.36
C ASN A 255 -11.28 -1.43 22.62
N LEU A 256 -10.07 -1.06 22.22
CA LEU A 256 -8.86 -1.82 22.53
C LEU A 256 -8.30 -1.36 23.89
N ASP A 257 -7.99 -2.33 24.76
CA ASP A 257 -7.42 -2.04 26.08
C ASP A 257 -6.13 -1.21 25.96
N ALA A 258 -5.98 -0.24 26.86
CA ALA A 258 -4.82 0.66 26.97
C ALA A 258 -4.55 1.57 25.74
N SER A 259 -5.52 1.80 24.87
CA SER A 259 -5.38 2.78 23.80
C SER A 259 -5.55 4.21 24.33
N PRO A 260 -4.71 5.18 23.88
CA PRO A 260 -4.94 6.58 24.23
C PRO A 260 -6.28 7.05 23.66
N GLU A 261 -6.97 7.93 24.40
CA GLU A 261 -8.19 8.56 23.91
C GLU A 261 -7.87 9.42 22.69
N ILE A 262 -8.43 9.05 21.53
CA ILE A 262 -8.27 9.80 20.29
C ILE A 262 -9.47 10.73 20.13
N ASP A 263 -9.23 12.03 20.03
CA ASP A 263 -10.27 12.99 19.65
C ASP A 263 -10.71 12.78 18.20
N PHE A 264 -12.01 12.55 17.98
CA PHE A 264 -12.56 12.28 16.66
C PHE A 264 -12.37 13.43 15.67
N SER A 265 -12.44 14.68 16.14
CA SER A 265 -12.26 15.86 15.27
C SER A 265 -10.82 15.97 14.80
N GLN A 266 -9.85 15.70 15.66
CA GLN A 266 -8.44 15.63 15.29
C GLN A 266 -8.13 14.45 14.36
N LEU A 267 -8.73 13.27 14.61
CA LEU A 267 -8.64 12.13 13.71
C LEU A 267 -9.10 12.51 12.30
N ALA A 268 -10.26 13.15 12.18
CA ALA A 268 -10.81 13.56 10.89
C ALA A 268 -9.96 14.64 10.21
N GLU A 269 -9.47 15.64 10.95
CA GLU A 269 -8.63 16.72 10.42
C GLU A 269 -7.30 16.18 9.87
N LYS A 270 -6.59 15.37 10.67
CA LYS A 270 -5.28 14.78 10.30
C LYS A 270 -5.43 13.82 9.13
N THR A 271 -6.49 13.03 9.10
CA THR A 271 -6.76 12.11 8.00
C THR A 271 -7.08 12.86 6.69
N ARG A 272 -7.90 13.94 6.75
CA ARG A 272 -8.17 14.77 5.57
C ARG A 272 -6.91 15.41 5.01
N LEU A 273 -6.00 15.83 5.87
CA LEU A 273 -4.71 16.34 5.44
C LEU A 273 -3.88 15.29 4.71
N MET A 274 -3.83 14.07 5.24
CA MET A 274 -3.13 12.96 4.58
C MET A 274 -3.84 12.54 3.29
N GLU A 275 -5.17 12.56 3.22
CA GLU A 275 -5.92 12.31 1.98
C GLU A 275 -5.49 13.26 0.86
N ARG A 276 -5.35 14.57 1.16
CA ARG A 276 -4.86 15.57 0.20
C ARG A 276 -3.41 15.31 -0.22
N THR A 277 -2.56 14.93 0.74
CA THR A 277 -1.16 14.63 0.48
C THR A 277 -0.99 13.37 -0.39
N ILE A 278 -1.76 12.32 -0.12
CA ILE A 278 -1.75 11.09 -0.91
C ILE A 278 -2.29 11.33 -2.32
N LEU A 279 -3.29 12.21 -2.47
CA LEU A 279 -3.76 12.59 -3.80
C LEU A 279 -2.65 13.20 -4.65
N LEU A 280 -1.82 14.08 -4.06
CA LEU A 280 -0.65 14.63 -4.75
C LEU A 280 0.29 13.53 -5.22
N ARG A 281 0.62 12.57 -4.36
CA ARG A 281 1.48 11.42 -4.72
C ARG A 281 0.89 10.64 -5.89
N ALA A 282 -0.40 10.33 -5.84
CA ALA A 282 -1.08 9.55 -6.86
C ALA A 282 -1.07 10.25 -8.23
N LEU A 283 -1.40 11.55 -8.28
CA LEU A 283 -1.40 12.33 -9.52
C LEU A 283 0.02 12.48 -10.08
N SER A 284 1.02 12.71 -9.22
CA SER A 284 2.42 12.82 -9.62
C SER A 284 2.97 11.52 -10.18
N TRP A 285 2.59 10.39 -9.56
CA TRP A 285 2.94 9.07 -10.08
C TRP A 285 2.26 8.80 -11.44
N CYS A 286 0.97 9.10 -11.57
CA CYS A 286 0.26 8.97 -12.85
C CYS A 286 0.91 9.82 -13.96
N PHE A 287 1.32 11.04 -13.63
CA PHE A 287 2.00 11.93 -14.57
C PHE A 287 3.32 11.30 -15.05
N MET A 288 4.18 10.88 -14.13
CA MET A 288 5.44 10.21 -14.45
C MET A 288 5.21 8.90 -15.23
N ALA A 289 4.30 8.05 -14.76
CA ALA A 289 4.03 6.75 -15.36
C ALA A 289 3.45 6.88 -16.78
N TRP A 290 2.63 7.90 -17.06
CA TRP A 290 2.13 8.16 -18.39
C TRP A 290 3.27 8.31 -19.41
N TYR A 291 4.32 9.05 -19.06
CA TYR A 291 5.49 9.21 -19.91
C TYR A 291 6.23 7.88 -20.12
N GLU A 292 6.43 7.11 -19.07
CA GLU A 292 7.06 5.79 -19.17
C GLU A 292 6.28 4.84 -20.09
N TYR A 293 4.95 4.83 -20.00
CA TYR A 293 4.11 3.99 -20.86
C TYR A 293 4.09 4.42 -22.33
N THR A 294 4.23 5.71 -22.63
CA THR A 294 4.05 6.25 -23.98
C THR A 294 5.35 6.58 -24.70
N GLN A 295 6.42 6.94 -23.96
CA GLN A 295 7.66 7.47 -24.53
C GLN A 295 8.87 6.56 -24.28
N THR A 296 8.77 5.55 -23.43
CA THR A 296 9.85 4.61 -23.15
C THR A 296 9.43 3.18 -23.51
N GLN A 297 10.43 2.30 -23.78
CA GLN A 297 10.16 0.88 -23.97
C GLN A 297 10.07 0.18 -22.59
N ARG A 298 8.93 0.29 -21.96
CA ARG A 298 8.69 -0.41 -20.70
C ARG A 298 8.46 -1.91 -20.97
N ALA A 299 9.16 -2.78 -20.24
CA ALA A 299 9.13 -4.24 -20.43
C ALA A 299 7.76 -4.86 -20.10
N LEU A 300 7.00 -4.27 -19.18
CA LEU A 300 5.66 -4.70 -18.78
C LEU A 300 4.68 -3.53 -18.96
N GLN A 301 3.69 -3.72 -19.83
CA GLN A 301 2.60 -2.77 -20.04
C GLN A 301 1.28 -3.41 -19.63
N ASN A 302 0.64 -2.86 -18.59
CA ASN A 302 -0.72 -3.22 -18.20
C ASN A 302 -1.70 -2.19 -18.75
N ARG A 303 -2.56 -2.61 -19.69
CA ARG A 303 -3.52 -1.73 -20.35
C ARG A 303 -4.56 -1.13 -19.39
N GLU A 304 -4.99 -1.88 -18.39
CA GLU A 304 -5.96 -1.38 -17.40
C GLU A 304 -5.34 -0.28 -16.55
N THR A 305 -4.10 -0.47 -16.09
CA THR A 305 -3.31 0.55 -15.39
C THR A 305 -3.17 1.81 -16.24
N PHE A 306 -2.81 1.67 -17.52
CA PHE A 306 -2.66 2.81 -18.40
C PHE A 306 -3.97 3.59 -18.61
N ASN A 307 -5.09 2.88 -18.79
CA ASN A 307 -6.41 3.51 -18.92
C ASN A 307 -6.77 4.32 -17.65
N LYS A 308 -6.44 3.83 -16.46
CA LYS A 308 -6.65 4.55 -15.21
C LYS A 308 -5.75 5.78 -15.08
N ILE A 309 -4.49 5.67 -15.49
CA ILE A 309 -3.56 6.81 -15.55
C ILE A 309 -4.13 7.91 -16.46
N GLU A 310 -4.58 7.58 -17.67
CA GLU A 310 -5.17 8.55 -18.59
C GLU A 310 -6.45 9.16 -18.03
N GLN A 311 -7.32 8.35 -17.43
CA GLN A 311 -8.54 8.84 -16.79
C GLN A 311 -8.21 9.86 -15.69
N TYR A 312 -7.29 9.55 -14.78
CA TYR A 312 -6.96 10.46 -13.68
C TYR A 312 -6.32 11.76 -14.16
N LEU A 313 -5.45 11.70 -15.16
CA LEU A 313 -4.86 12.91 -15.73
C LEU A 313 -5.87 13.78 -16.48
N SER A 314 -6.88 13.18 -17.11
CA SER A 314 -7.98 13.91 -17.77
C SER A 314 -8.92 14.59 -16.75
N ASP A 315 -9.09 13.98 -15.59
CA ASP A 315 -10.08 14.36 -14.58
C ASP A 315 -9.49 15.12 -13.38
N ILE A 316 -8.24 15.62 -13.48
CA ILE A 316 -7.54 16.32 -12.37
C ILE A 316 -8.44 17.35 -11.67
N PRO A 317 -9.13 18.29 -12.36
CA PRO A 317 -9.95 19.30 -11.67
C PRO A 317 -11.07 18.68 -10.83
N TRP A 318 -11.73 17.65 -11.33
CA TRP A 318 -12.78 16.94 -10.60
C TRP A 318 -12.20 16.20 -9.37
N ILE A 319 -11.07 15.51 -9.56
CA ILE A 319 -10.41 14.77 -8.48
C ILE A 319 -9.95 15.72 -7.36
N LEU A 320 -9.36 16.87 -7.69
CA LEU A 320 -8.94 17.87 -6.70
C LEU A 320 -10.14 18.41 -5.91
N ASN A 321 -11.26 18.68 -6.57
CA ASN A 321 -12.49 19.15 -5.91
C ASN A 321 -13.09 18.11 -4.96
N SER A 322 -12.86 16.82 -5.17
CA SER A 322 -13.42 15.74 -4.35
C SER A 322 -12.79 15.64 -2.95
N VAL A 323 -11.62 16.24 -2.72
CA VAL A 323 -10.89 16.29 -1.45
C VAL A 323 -10.79 17.70 -0.85
N ALA A 324 -11.43 18.68 -1.48
CA ALA A 324 -11.43 20.08 -1.05
C ALA A 324 -12.22 20.34 0.25
#